data_c9ab62ad8893686b433bd187710d2892
#
_entry.id   c9ab62ad8893686b433bd187710d2892
#
_cell.length_a   1.000
_cell.length_b   1.000
_cell.length_c   1.000
_cell.angle_alpha   90.00
_cell.angle_beta   90.00
_cell.angle_gamma   90.00
#
_symmetry.space_group_name_H-M   'P 1'
#
loop_
_entity.id
_entity.type
_entity.pdbx_description
1 polymer ?
#
loop_
_entity_poly.entity_id
_entity_poly.type
_entity_poly.pdbx_seq_one_letter_code
_entity_poly.pdbx_strand_id
1 'polypeptide(L)'
;MWELLKRAQIPLGVASAIALVYLGYVFLARHTADRRYAERTRPAEPTDSEKSGFAKTYGGTAVKILQFYARDGAITDDQNTIICYGVVNAKSVRIDPPVADVYPALNRCVEVKPKHETKYTLTAEGSDGKTATAEFTLAVRPDIENRPRITSFTVAKHTVEQGRHYVVMSFAFQNAKTVSIDPPVFSPLTDSAPFGQWTVTPDKTTTYTLTVTDKKGRTASKQLTVEVPKN
;
A
#
# COMPACT_ATOMS: atom_id res chain seq x y z
N MET A 1 -8.60 5.93 -72.36
CA MET A 1 -8.63 5.63 -70.95
C MET A 1 -7.32 5.01 -70.43
N TRP A 2 -6.67 4.11 -71.14
CA TRP A 2 -5.39 3.46 -70.81
C TRP A 2 -4.18 4.41 -70.82
N GLU A 3 -4.09 5.35 -71.72
CA GLU A 3 -2.99 6.32 -71.84
C GLU A 3 -3.01 7.36 -70.67
N LEU A 4 -4.15 7.71 -70.12
CA LEU A 4 -4.30 8.62 -68.97
C LEU A 4 -3.82 7.95 -67.66
N LEU A 5 -4.04 6.65 -67.52
CA LEU A 5 -3.57 5.87 -66.35
C LEU A 5 -2.02 5.76 -66.32
N LYS A 6 -1.37 5.59 -67.46
CA LYS A 6 0.11 5.56 -67.54
C LYS A 6 0.74 6.90 -67.18
N ARG A 7 0.13 8.03 -67.56
CA ARG A 7 0.64 9.36 -67.15
C ARG A 7 0.47 9.70 -65.73
N ALA A 8 -0.51 9.09 -65.04
CA ALA A 8 -0.72 9.25 -63.57
C ALA A 8 0.20 8.37 -62.73
N GLN A 9 0.66 7.22 -63.22
CA GLN A 9 1.53 6.30 -62.49
C GLN A 9 2.96 6.83 -62.29
N ILE A 10 3.50 7.61 -63.24
CA ILE A 10 4.84 8.19 -63.13
C ILE A 10 4.95 9.20 -61.98
N PRO A 11 4.05 10.19 -61.82
CA PRO A 11 4.13 11.12 -60.68
C PRO A 11 3.88 10.44 -59.33
N LEU A 12 3.04 9.38 -59.28
CA LEU A 12 2.77 8.64 -58.07
C LEU A 12 4.01 7.85 -57.61
N GLY A 13 4.73 7.21 -58.53
CA GLY A 13 5.98 6.49 -58.26
C GLY A 13 7.09 7.41 -57.74
N VAL A 14 7.22 8.60 -58.34
CA VAL A 14 8.20 9.61 -57.90
C VAL A 14 7.86 10.15 -56.51
N ALA A 15 6.58 10.42 -56.24
CA ALA A 15 6.12 10.87 -54.93
C ALA A 15 6.39 9.81 -53.84
N SER A 16 6.15 8.52 -54.14
CA SER A 16 6.43 7.41 -53.21
C SER A 16 7.94 7.26 -52.94
N ALA A 17 8.78 7.42 -53.96
CA ALA A 17 10.23 7.37 -53.81
C ALA A 17 10.75 8.51 -52.91
N ILE A 18 10.25 9.75 -53.13
CA ILE A 18 10.58 10.90 -52.29
C ILE A 18 10.15 10.67 -50.84
N ALA A 19 8.94 10.12 -50.61
CA ALA A 19 8.43 9.81 -49.27
C ALA A 19 9.31 8.76 -48.52
N LEU A 20 9.76 7.72 -49.23
CA LEU A 20 10.66 6.72 -48.67
C LEU A 20 12.03 7.29 -48.33
N VAL A 21 12.60 8.14 -49.18
CA VAL A 21 13.88 8.82 -48.88
C VAL A 21 13.71 9.75 -47.67
N TYR A 22 12.62 10.50 -47.61
CA TYR A 22 12.33 11.37 -46.47
C TYR A 22 12.15 10.57 -45.15
N LEU A 23 11.42 9.46 -45.18
CA LEU A 23 11.27 8.57 -44.03
C LEU A 23 12.62 8.00 -43.57
N GLY A 24 13.45 7.57 -44.52
CA GLY A 24 14.83 7.11 -44.22
C GLY A 24 15.67 8.22 -43.61
N TYR A 25 15.60 9.44 -44.13
CA TYR A 25 16.29 10.58 -43.55
C TYR A 25 15.82 10.90 -42.13
N VAL A 26 14.51 10.94 -41.87
CA VAL A 26 13.93 11.20 -40.55
C VAL A 26 14.33 10.10 -39.58
N PHE A 27 14.30 8.84 -40.01
CA PHE A 27 14.74 7.71 -39.16
C PHE A 27 16.22 7.81 -38.76
N LEU A 28 17.09 8.07 -39.74
CA LEU A 28 18.53 8.26 -39.48
C LEU A 28 18.80 9.48 -38.62
N ALA A 29 18.09 10.59 -38.85
CA ALA A 29 18.25 11.81 -38.08
C ALA A 29 17.83 11.58 -36.57
N ARG A 30 16.72 10.87 -36.35
CA ARG A 30 16.29 10.49 -34.96
C ARG A 30 17.30 9.57 -34.33
N HIS A 31 17.71 8.52 -35.03
CA HIS A 31 18.66 7.55 -34.47
C HIS A 31 20.02 8.19 -34.12
N THR A 32 20.49 9.15 -34.90
CA THR A 32 21.73 9.90 -34.59
C THR A 32 21.51 10.91 -33.43
N ALA A 33 20.34 11.53 -33.35
CA ALA A 33 19.98 12.42 -32.26
C ALA A 33 19.91 11.65 -30.92
N ASP A 34 19.26 10.48 -30.90
CA ASP A 34 19.16 9.62 -29.70
C ASP A 34 20.53 9.15 -29.21
N ARG A 35 21.44 8.79 -30.13
CA ARG A 35 22.83 8.44 -29.76
C ARG A 35 23.57 9.62 -29.16
N ARG A 36 23.47 10.82 -29.72
CA ARG A 36 24.11 12.04 -29.18
C ARG A 36 23.52 12.42 -27.85
N TYR A 37 22.20 12.21 -27.64
CA TYR A 37 21.54 12.46 -26.36
C TYR A 37 22.02 11.46 -25.31
N ALA A 38 22.11 10.18 -25.64
CA ALA A 38 22.63 9.12 -24.75
C ALA A 38 24.09 9.36 -24.37
N GLU A 39 24.95 9.84 -25.28
CA GLU A 39 26.32 10.21 -24.99
C GLU A 39 26.42 11.44 -24.09
N ARG A 40 25.57 12.46 -24.28
CA ARG A 40 25.54 13.67 -23.42
C ARG A 40 24.96 13.42 -22.04
N THR A 41 24.05 12.46 -21.89
CA THR A 41 23.42 12.11 -20.62
C THR A 41 24.16 10.98 -19.89
N ARG A 42 25.21 10.40 -20.50
CA ARG A 42 26.04 9.43 -19.82
C ARG A 42 26.74 10.13 -18.65
N PRO A 43 26.50 9.68 -17.41
CA PRO A 43 27.23 10.23 -16.27
C PRO A 43 28.73 10.14 -16.54
N ALA A 44 29.46 11.25 -16.46
CA ALA A 44 30.90 11.23 -16.57
C ALA A 44 31.44 10.28 -15.51
N GLU A 45 32.38 9.41 -15.88
CA GLU A 45 33.09 8.62 -14.87
C GLU A 45 33.79 9.61 -13.93
N PRO A 46 33.62 9.43 -12.60
CA PRO A 46 34.20 10.37 -11.64
C PRO A 46 35.71 10.40 -11.80
N THR A 47 36.25 11.60 -11.90
CA THR A 47 37.70 11.82 -12.01
C THR A 47 38.41 11.33 -10.74
N ASP A 48 39.72 11.04 -10.83
CA ASP A 48 40.50 10.60 -9.67
C ASP A 48 40.51 11.66 -8.54
N SER A 49 40.38 12.94 -8.88
CA SER A 49 40.23 14.01 -7.90
C SER A 49 38.87 13.98 -7.20
N GLU A 50 37.79 13.62 -7.91
CA GLU A 50 36.46 13.45 -7.31
C GLU A 50 36.39 12.20 -6.44
N LYS A 51 37.02 11.09 -6.86
CA LYS A 51 37.15 9.87 -6.06
C LYS A 51 37.96 10.14 -4.78
N SER A 52 39.05 10.91 -4.86
CA SER A 52 39.86 11.28 -3.69
C SER A 52 39.11 12.24 -2.77
N GLY A 53 38.38 13.19 -3.32
CA GLY A 53 37.51 14.12 -2.56
C GLY A 53 36.39 13.36 -1.83
N PHE A 54 35.75 12.41 -2.50
CA PHE A 54 34.72 11.55 -1.91
C PHE A 54 35.28 10.72 -0.75
N ALA A 55 36.41 10.05 -0.95
CA ALA A 55 37.08 9.27 0.08
C ALA A 55 37.48 10.14 1.29
N LYS A 56 37.92 11.38 1.06
CA LYS A 56 38.25 12.34 2.12
C LYS A 56 37.01 12.77 2.90
N THR A 57 35.91 13.05 2.19
CA THR A 57 34.63 13.49 2.81
C THR A 57 34.01 12.38 3.65
N TYR A 58 34.01 11.15 3.19
CA TYR A 58 33.37 10.01 3.86
C TYR A 58 34.34 9.11 4.66
N GLY A 59 35.59 9.56 4.87
CA GLY A 59 36.53 8.92 5.77
C GLY A 59 37.18 7.66 5.24
N GLY A 60 37.58 7.65 3.93
CA GLY A 60 38.38 6.60 3.32
C GLY A 60 37.61 5.61 2.46
N THR A 61 38.22 4.46 2.13
CA THR A 61 37.69 3.44 1.21
C THR A 61 36.92 2.33 1.91
N ALA A 62 36.91 2.29 3.24
CA ALA A 62 36.17 1.28 4.00
C ALA A 62 34.66 1.43 3.84
N VAL A 63 33.95 0.28 3.81
CA VAL A 63 32.49 0.27 3.81
C VAL A 63 31.95 0.93 5.10
N LYS A 64 30.98 1.84 4.95
CA LYS A 64 30.33 2.51 6.08
C LYS A 64 28.84 2.67 5.84
N ILE A 65 28.08 2.60 6.93
CA ILE A 65 26.69 3.01 6.97
C ILE A 65 26.65 4.44 7.50
N LEU A 66 26.09 5.36 6.71
CA LEU A 66 25.96 6.78 7.05
C LEU A 66 24.71 7.04 7.90
N GLN A 67 23.65 6.31 7.59
CA GLN A 67 22.37 6.42 8.26
C GLN A 67 21.56 5.13 8.08
N PHE A 68 20.74 4.79 9.07
CA PHE A 68 19.75 3.73 9.00
C PHE A 68 18.68 3.98 10.05
N TYR A 69 17.47 4.35 9.61
CA TYR A 69 16.38 4.74 10.50
C TYR A 69 15.02 4.59 9.81
N ALA A 70 13.96 4.49 10.60
CA ALA A 70 12.59 4.67 10.11
C ALA A 70 12.18 6.15 10.27
N ARG A 71 11.39 6.67 9.32
CA ARG A 71 10.81 8.02 9.42
C ARG A 71 9.98 8.18 10.70
N ASP A 72 9.21 7.16 11.03
CA ASP A 72 8.33 7.15 12.20
C ASP A 72 8.92 6.21 13.25
N GLY A 73 9.09 6.68 14.49
CA GLY A 73 9.63 5.87 15.59
C GLY A 73 8.65 4.79 16.09
N ALA A 74 7.36 4.96 15.81
CA ALA A 74 6.29 4.00 16.07
C ALA A 74 5.17 4.18 15.06
N ILE A 75 4.52 3.07 14.68
CA ILE A 75 3.35 3.04 13.79
C ILE A 75 2.25 2.18 14.39
N THR A 76 1.05 2.23 13.80
CA THR A 76 0.01 1.24 14.09
C THR A 76 0.11 0.05 13.14
N ASP A 77 -0.49 -1.08 13.51
CA ASP A 77 -0.43 -2.37 12.79
C ASP A 77 -1.04 -2.34 11.38
N ASP A 78 -1.69 -1.23 11.01
CA ASP A 78 -2.27 -1.02 9.68
C ASP A 78 -1.59 0.09 8.87
N GLN A 79 -0.67 0.84 9.47
CA GLN A 79 0.11 1.88 8.82
C GLN A 79 1.36 1.34 8.15
N ASN A 80 1.79 2.04 7.11
CA ASN A 80 3.10 1.89 6.49
C ASN A 80 4.00 3.07 6.88
N THR A 81 5.30 2.81 6.88
CA THR A 81 6.33 3.82 7.04
C THR A 81 7.44 3.58 6.05
N ILE A 82 8.42 4.46 6.00
CA ILE A 82 9.61 4.30 5.19
C ILE A 82 10.84 4.09 6.08
N ILE A 83 11.69 3.18 5.65
CA ILE A 83 13.04 2.99 6.19
C ILE A 83 14.01 3.67 5.24
N CYS A 84 14.84 4.56 5.76
CA CYS A 84 15.86 5.25 5.01
C CYS A 84 17.25 4.75 5.43
N TYR A 85 18.12 4.55 4.45
CA TYR A 85 19.50 4.17 4.66
C TYR A 85 20.44 4.91 3.70
N GLY A 86 21.69 5.01 4.10
CA GLY A 86 22.77 5.52 3.27
C GLY A 86 24.05 4.73 3.55
N VAL A 87 24.73 4.31 2.50
CA VAL A 87 25.98 3.57 2.58
C VAL A 87 27.02 4.12 1.62
N VAL A 88 28.29 4.00 1.97
CA VAL A 88 29.41 4.33 1.11
C VAL A 88 30.35 3.13 1.00
N ASN A 89 31.00 3.03 -0.16
CA ASN A 89 31.98 1.97 -0.48
C ASN A 89 31.40 0.53 -0.35
N ALA A 90 30.08 0.38 -0.46
CA ALA A 90 29.41 -0.91 -0.42
C ALA A 90 29.30 -1.51 -1.84
N LYS A 91 29.63 -2.80 -1.97
CA LYS A 91 29.38 -3.63 -3.14
C LYS A 91 27.96 -4.18 -3.11
N SER A 92 27.49 -4.56 -1.93
CA SER A 92 26.15 -5.08 -1.71
C SER A 92 25.54 -4.54 -0.41
N VAL A 93 24.20 -4.53 -0.36
CA VAL A 93 23.43 -4.11 0.82
C VAL A 93 22.25 -5.06 0.97
N ARG A 94 21.93 -5.40 2.21
CA ARG A 94 20.72 -6.15 2.54
C ARG A 94 20.10 -5.62 3.83
N ILE A 95 18.80 -5.73 3.93
CA ILE A 95 18.03 -5.44 5.16
C ILE A 95 17.34 -6.74 5.59
N ASP A 96 17.40 -7.03 6.87
CA ASP A 96 16.69 -8.14 7.51
C ASP A 96 15.74 -7.58 8.59
N PRO A 97 14.43 -7.93 8.59
CA PRO A 97 13.71 -8.74 7.59
C PRO A 97 13.80 -8.16 6.17
N PRO A 98 13.73 -9.02 5.12
CA PRO A 98 13.90 -8.58 3.73
C PRO A 98 12.85 -7.55 3.33
N VAL A 99 13.32 -6.51 2.66
CA VAL A 99 12.50 -5.47 2.03
C VAL A 99 12.81 -5.38 0.53
N ALA A 100 11.87 -4.87 -0.25
CA ALA A 100 12.05 -4.74 -1.71
C ALA A 100 13.08 -3.66 -2.07
N ASP A 101 13.68 -3.78 -3.26
CA ASP A 101 14.50 -2.75 -3.92
C ASP A 101 15.68 -2.20 -3.11
N VAL A 102 16.45 -3.06 -2.45
CA VAL A 102 17.66 -2.70 -1.69
C VAL A 102 18.90 -2.83 -2.55
N TYR A 103 19.66 -1.74 -2.67
CA TYR A 103 20.95 -1.69 -3.37
C TYR A 103 21.86 -0.59 -2.79
N PRO A 104 23.18 -0.62 -3.04
CA PRO A 104 24.07 0.42 -2.53
C PRO A 104 23.67 1.82 -2.99
N ALA A 105 23.44 2.74 -2.05
CA ALA A 105 23.07 4.12 -2.32
C ALA A 105 23.51 5.03 -1.15
N LEU A 106 23.82 6.29 -1.45
CA LEU A 106 24.14 7.31 -0.43
C LEU A 106 22.91 7.69 0.40
N ASN A 107 21.74 7.66 -0.23
CA ASN A 107 20.46 7.92 0.41
C ASN A 107 19.35 7.21 -0.35
N ARG A 108 18.66 6.29 0.31
CA ARG A 108 17.53 5.56 -0.24
C ARG A 108 16.51 5.28 0.84
N CYS A 109 15.26 5.37 0.47
CA CYS A 109 14.16 5.01 1.35
C CYS A 109 13.29 3.94 0.69
N VAL A 110 12.83 2.97 1.47
CA VAL A 110 11.96 1.86 1.07
C VAL A 110 10.76 1.78 2.00
N GLU A 111 9.61 1.45 1.45
CA GLU A 111 8.37 1.34 2.21
C GLU A 111 8.29 -0.01 2.92
N VAL A 112 7.82 0.01 4.17
CA VAL A 112 7.59 -1.19 4.99
C VAL A 112 6.26 -1.11 5.71
N LYS A 113 5.65 -2.29 5.98
CA LYS A 113 4.39 -2.41 6.70
C LYS A 113 4.43 -3.58 7.69
N PRO A 114 5.23 -3.50 8.73
CA PRO A 114 5.28 -4.55 9.74
C PRO A 114 3.97 -4.60 10.54
N LYS A 115 3.58 -5.80 10.97
CA LYS A 115 2.38 -6.04 11.80
C LYS A 115 2.68 -6.09 13.28
N HIS A 116 3.93 -6.31 13.63
CA HIS A 116 4.41 -6.43 15.00
C HIS A 116 5.71 -5.65 15.13
N GLU A 117 6.09 -5.34 16.36
CA GLU A 117 7.40 -4.78 16.66
C GLU A 117 8.48 -5.57 15.92
N THR A 118 9.28 -4.85 15.12
CA THR A 118 10.23 -5.47 14.19
C THR A 118 11.58 -4.79 14.32
N LYS A 119 12.60 -5.60 14.60
CA LYS A 119 14.00 -5.19 14.57
C LYS A 119 14.51 -5.33 13.14
N TYR A 120 14.96 -4.23 12.57
CA TYR A 120 15.59 -4.19 11.25
C TYR A 120 17.10 -4.11 11.41
N THR A 121 17.81 -4.92 10.61
CA THR A 121 19.28 -4.93 10.55
C THR A 121 19.71 -4.65 9.11
N LEU A 122 20.47 -3.59 8.91
CA LEU A 122 21.16 -3.27 7.64
C LEU A 122 22.55 -3.87 7.67
N THR A 123 22.91 -4.63 6.64
CA THR A 123 24.26 -5.14 6.40
C THR A 123 24.76 -4.60 5.07
N ALA A 124 25.87 -3.89 5.07
CA ALA A 124 26.58 -3.42 3.90
C ALA A 124 27.92 -4.17 3.77
N GLU A 125 28.21 -4.73 2.59
CA GLU A 125 29.46 -5.45 2.28
C GLU A 125 30.29 -4.63 1.31
N GLY A 126 31.56 -4.43 1.65
CA GLY A 126 32.55 -3.78 0.80
C GLY A 126 33.15 -4.71 -0.24
N SER A 127 33.89 -4.14 -1.19
CA SER A 127 34.61 -4.92 -2.21
C SER A 127 35.75 -5.79 -1.63
N ASP A 128 36.21 -5.44 -0.43
CA ASP A 128 37.23 -6.19 0.34
C ASP A 128 36.64 -7.31 1.22
N GLY A 129 35.31 -7.56 1.11
CA GLY A 129 34.60 -8.56 1.88
C GLY A 129 34.30 -8.16 3.33
N LYS A 130 34.73 -6.98 3.78
CA LYS A 130 34.37 -6.46 5.10
C LYS A 130 32.92 -5.99 5.11
N THR A 131 32.29 -6.09 6.28
CA THR A 131 30.90 -5.72 6.48
C THR A 131 30.78 -4.60 7.52
N ALA A 132 29.77 -3.74 7.31
CA ALA A 132 29.25 -2.81 8.30
C ALA A 132 27.79 -3.17 8.60
N THR A 133 27.39 -3.08 9.87
CA THR A 133 26.01 -3.37 10.29
C THR A 133 25.46 -2.21 11.10
N ALA A 134 24.17 -1.95 10.95
CA ALA A 134 23.39 -1.05 11.80
C ALA A 134 22.00 -1.64 12.04
N GLU A 135 21.40 -1.30 13.16
CA GLU A 135 20.10 -1.84 13.53
C GLU A 135 19.23 -0.79 14.24
N PHE A 136 17.92 -0.95 14.10
CA PHE A 136 16.94 -0.26 14.92
C PHE A 136 15.68 -1.13 15.08
N THR A 137 14.87 -0.82 16.08
CA THR A 137 13.57 -1.46 16.30
C THR A 137 12.46 -0.49 15.99
N LEU A 138 11.53 -0.89 15.12
CA LEU A 138 10.31 -0.16 14.81
C LEU A 138 9.18 -0.69 15.68
N ALA A 139 8.69 0.16 16.58
CA ALA A 139 7.56 -0.18 17.44
C ALA A 139 6.25 -0.19 16.63
N VAL A 140 5.44 -1.23 16.83
CA VAL A 140 4.11 -1.35 16.21
C VAL A 140 3.07 -1.53 17.29
N ARG A 141 2.08 -0.64 17.32
CA ARG A 141 0.97 -0.67 18.27
C ARG A 141 -0.31 -1.12 17.59
N PRO A 142 -1.22 -1.83 18.29
CA PRO A 142 -2.54 -2.13 17.75
C PRO A 142 -3.32 -0.84 17.43
N ASP A 143 -3.95 -0.76 16.26
CA ASP A 143 -4.87 0.34 15.90
C ASP A 143 -6.22 0.12 16.59
N ILE A 144 -6.26 0.33 17.92
CA ILE A 144 -7.49 0.16 18.70
C ILE A 144 -8.52 1.26 18.47
N GLU A 145 -8.09 2.47 18.16
CA GLU A 145 -8.98 3.63 18.00
C GLU A 145 -9.85 3.51 16.74
N ASN A 146 -9.29 2.95 15.66
CA ASN A 146 -9.99 2.79 14.38
C ASN A 146 -10.57 1.38 14.18
N ARG A 147 -10.53 0.50 15.18
CA ARG A 147 -11.20 -0.81 15.10
C ARG A 147 -12.71 -0.66 15.22
N PRO A 148 -13.48 -1.51 14.54
CA PRO A 148 -14.92 -1.54 14.72
C PRO A 148 -15.25 -1.90 16.17
N ARG A 149 -16.19 -1.20 16.75
CA ARG A 149 -16.67 -1.49 18.11
C ARG A 149 -18.17 -1.26 18.23
N ILE A 150 -18.82 -2.13 18.96
CA ILE A 150 -20.24 -1.98 19.33
C ILE A 150 -20.29 -1.22 20.65
N THR A 151 -20.86 -0.01 20.63
CA THR A 151 -20.97 0.85 21.82
C THR A 151 -22.25 0.51 22.61
N SER A 152 -23.31 0.10 21.93
CA SER A 152 -24.56 -0.33 22.55
C SER A 152 -25.20 -1.47 21.77
N PHE A 153 -25.78 -2.44 22.48
CA PHE A 153 -26.73 -3.43 21.96
C PHE A 153 -27.61 -3.88 23.10
N THR A 154 -28.88 -3.42 23.13
CA THR A 154 -29.78 -3.55 24.27
C THR A 154 -31.23 -3.66 23.82
N VAL A 155 -32.10 -4.18 24.69
CA VAL A 155 -33.55 -4.07 24.52
C VAL A 155 -33.99 -2.66 24.87
N ALA A 156 -34.57 -1.95 23.92
CA ALA A 156 -35.13 -0.60 24.11
C ALA A 156 -36.57 -0.65 24.58
N LYS A 157 -37.36 -1.59 24.10
CA LYS A 157 -38.79 -1.78 24.46
C LYS A 157 -39.16 -3.27 24.31
N HIS A 158 -39.98 -3.74 25.24
CA HIS A 158 -40.62 -5.05 25.15
C HIS A 158 -42.09 -4.92 25.48
N THR A 159 -42.97 -5.30 24.54
CA THR A 159 -44.41 -5.31 24.69
C THR A 159 -44.99 -6.66 24.35
N VAL A 160 -46.06 -7.06 25.01
CA VAL A 160 -46.80 -8.30 24.72
C VAL A 160 -48.21 -7.92 24.30
N GLU A 161 -48.60 -8.28 23.10
CA GLU A 161 -49.92 -8.04 22.54
C GLU A 161 -50.50 -9.36 22.02
N GLN A 162 -51.69 -9.72 22.51
CA GLN A 162 -52.34 -10.96 22.14
C GLN A 162 -51.46 -12.21 22.28
N GLY A 163 -50.61 -12.26 23.33
CA GLY A 163 -49.70 -13.36 23.58
C GLY A 163 -48.43 -13.37 22.70
N ARG A 164 -48.26 -12.38 21.81
CA ARG A 164 -47.08 -12.23 20.97
C ARG A 164 -46.13 -11.19 21.55
N HIS A 165 -44.85 -11.53 21.60
CA HIS A 165 -43.80 -10.64 22.09
C HIS A 165 -43.28 -9.74 20.97
N TYR A 166 -43.29 -8.43 21.19
CA TYR A 166 -42.70 -7.42 20.31
C TYR A 166 -41.54 -6.77 21.05
N VAL A 167 -40.33 -6.98 20.54
CA VAL A 167 -39.10 -6.50 21.18
C VAL A 167 -38.38 -5.56 20.25
N VAL A 168 -38.17 -4.33 20.69
CA VAL A 168 -37.32 -3.36 19.99
C VAL A 168 -35.94 -3.44 20.57
N MET A 169 -34.99 -3.87 19.75
CA MET A 169 -33.57 -3.86 20.08
C MET A 169 -32.94 -2.59 19.51
N SER A 170 -32.16 -1.87 20.30
CA SER A 170 -31.35 -0.73 19.85
C SER A 170 -29.89 -1.09 19.83
N PHE A 171 -29.18 -0.56 18.86
CA PHE A 171 -27.75 -0.74 18.71
C PHE A 171 -27.05 0.57 18.33
N ALA A 172 -25.79 0.67 18.69
CA ALA A 172 -24.88 1.71 18.23
C ALA A 172 -23.47 1.13 18.09
N PHE A 173 -22.75 1.62 17.09
CA PHE A 173 -21.39 1.19 16.83
C PHE A 173 -20.54 2.33 16.27
N GLN A 174 -19.22 2.13 16.23
CA GLN A 174 -18.25 3.06 15.66
C GLN A 174 -17.26 2.31 14.79
N ASN A 175 -16.68 3.01 13.81
CA ASN A 175 -15.63 2.54 12.91
C ASN A 175 -15.99 1.29 12.09
N ALA A 176 -17.27 1.07 11.81
CA ALA A 176 -17.74 -0.02 10.97
C ALA A 176 -18.39 0.50 9.68
N LYS A 177 -18.37 -0.34 8.65
CA LYS A 177 -18.99 -0.10 7.35
C LYS A 177 -20.32 -0.88 7.22
N THR A 178 -20.32 -2.10 7.73
CA THR A 178 -21.48 -2.99 7.64
C THR A 178 -21.86 -3.52 9.01
N VAL A 179 -23.14 -3.81 9.16
CA VAL A 179 -23.72 -4.41 10.36
C VAL A 179 -24.59 -5.59 9.95
N SER A 180 -24.51 -6.68 10.71
CA SER A 180 -25.36 -7.87 10.56
C SER A 180 -25.83 -8.39 11.89
N ILE A 181 -26.92 -9.12 11.90
CA ILE A 181 -27.48 -9.76 13.09
C ILE A 181 -27.86 -11.22 12.76
N ASP A 182 -27.60 -12.09 13.71
CA ASP A 182 -27.99 -13.50 13.66
C ASP A 182 -28.72 -13.88 14.96
N PRO A 183 -29.92 -14.49 14.91
CA PRO A 183 -30.72 -14.81 13.74
C PRO A 183 -31.09 -13.56 12.90
N PRO A 184 -31.22 -13.71 11.55
CA PRO A 184 -31.50 -12.59 10.68
C PRO A 184 -32.86 -11.96 11.00
N VAL A 185 -32.90 -10.64 11.02
CA VAL A 185 -34.13 -9.86 11.19
C VAL A 185 -34.49 -9.19 9.87
N PHE A 186 -35.79 -9.18 9.56
CA PHE A 186 -36.28 -8.54 8.35
C PHE A 186 -36.41 -7.03 8.59
N SER A 187 -35.31 -6.28 8.33
CA SER A 187 -35.35 -4.83 8.31
C SER A 187 -34.27 -4.31 7.36
N PRO A 188 -34.62 -3.43 6.42
CA PRO A 188 -33.63 -2.79 5.59
C PRO A 188 -32.83 -1.79 6.45
N LEU A 189 -31.68 -2.22 6.95
CA LEU A 189 -30.69 -1.24 7.41
C LEU A 189 -30.04 -0.65 6.16
N THR A 190 -30.23 0.64 5.97
CA THR A 190 -29.37 1.39 5.07
C THR A 190 -27.97 1.39 5.67
N ASP A 191 -26.99 0.96 4.89
CA ASP A 191 -25.59 0.67 5.24
C ASP A 191 -24.77 1.80 5.90
N SER A 192 -25.41 2.84 6.43
CA SER A 192 -24.69 4.06 6.78
C SER A 192 -24.98 4.64 8.16
N ALA A 193 -25.98 4.17 8.89
CA ALA A 193 -26.29 4.74 10.21
C ALA A 193 -25.50 4.04 11.31
N PRO A 194 -24.68 4.76 12.11
CA PRO A 194 -23.90 4.19 13.20
C PRO A 194 -24.75 3.75 14.41
N PHE A 195 -26.05 3.90 14.31
CA PHE A 195 -27.05 3.47 15.30
C PHE A 195 -28.37 3.13 14.61
N GLY A 196 -29.20 2.33 15.26
CA GLY A 196 -30.49 1.95 14.74
C GLY A 196 -31.30 1.11 15.71
N GLN A 197 -32.48 0.68 15.23
CA GLN A 197 -33.37 -0.18 15.98
C GLN A 197 -33.92 -1.28 15.06
N TRP A 198 -34.11 -2.47 15.63
CA TRP A 198 -34.82 -3.58 15.01
C TRP A 198 -35.98 -4.02 15.88
N THR A 199 -37.11 -4.30 15.26
CA THR A 199 -38.23 -4.94 15.93
C THR A 199 -38.23 -6.43 15.60
N VAL A 200 -38.26 -7.28 16.61
CA VAL A 200 -38.33 -8.73 16.49
C VAL A 200 -39.53 -9.27 17.26
N THR A 201 -40.01 -10.43 16.83
CA THR A 201 -41.16 -11.12 17.46
C THR A 201 -40.73 -12.56 17.78
N PRO A 202 -39.89 -12.77 18.82
CA PRO A 202 -39.41 -14.09 19.16
C PRO A 202 -40.53 -14.91 19.85
N ASP A 203 -40.70 -16.17 19.41
CA ASP A 203 -41.65 -17.15 20.01
C ASP A 203 -41.03 -17.86 21.21
N LYS A 204 -39.72 -17.77 21.40
CA LYS A 204 -38.95 -18.39 22.49
C LYS A 204 -37.76 -17.52 22.83
N THR A 205 -37.21 -17.71 24.04
CA THR A 205 -35.95 -17.07 24.43
C THR A 205 -34.90 -17.26 23.33
N THR A 206 -34.42 -16.14 22.79
CA THR A 206 -33.53 -16.10 21.61
C THR A 206 -32.32 -15.20 21.90
N THR A 207 -31.14 -15.70 21.60
CA THR A 207 -29.91 -14.91 21.65
C THR A 207 -29.58 -14.38 20.26
N TYR A 208 -29.52 -13.07 20.14
CA TYR A 208 -29.15 -12.35 18.94
C TYR A 208 -27.65 -11.96 19.01
N THR A 209 -26.93 -12.18 17.94
CA THR A 209 -25.52 -11.78 17.81
C THR A 209 -25.41 -10.65 16.79
N LEU A 210 -25.07 -9.46 17.26
CA LEU A 210 -24.77 -8.32 16.42
C LEU A 210 -23.31 -8.40 16.00
N THR A 211 -23.02 -8.32 14.72
CA THR A 211 -21.66 -8.28 14.16
C THR A 211 -21.49 -7.04 13.31
N VAL A 212 -20.44 -6.27 13.55
CA VAL A 212 -20.06 -5.10 12.76
C VAL A 212 -18.71 -5.31 12.11
N THR A 213 -18.55 -4.86 10.86
CA THR A 213 -17.34 -5.05 10.07
C THR A 213 -16.87 -3.73 9.48
N ASP A 214 -15.58 -3.44 9.57
CA ASP A 214 -14.99 -2.23 8.97
C ASP A 214 -14.63 -2.42 7.49
N LYS A 215 -14.08 -1.35 6.87
CA LYS A 215 -13.62 -1.39 5.46
C LYS A 215 -12.44 -2.33 5.22
N LYS A 216 -11.74 -2.75 6.28
CA LYS A 216 -10.58 -3.64 6.24
C LYS A 216 -10.95 -5.11 6.53
N GLY A 217 -12.25 -5.40 6.76
CA GLY A 217 -12.73 -6.73 7.11
C GLY A 217 -12.54 -7.12 8.58
N ARG A 218 -12.10 -6.19 9.47
CA ARG A 218 -12.03 -6.44 10.91
C ARG A 218 -13.43 -6.41 11.49
N THR A 219 -13.71 -7.28 12.45
CA THR A 219 -15.04 -7.47 13.02
C THR A 219 -15.07 -7.23 14.52
N ALA A 220 -16.23 -6.83 15.04
CA ALA A 220 -16.59 -6.89 16.44
C ALA A 220 -17.99 -7.46 16.58
N SER A 221 -18.23 -8.29 17.62
CA SER A 221 -19.52 -8.92 17.85
C SER A 221 -19.96 -8.74 19.31
N LYS A 222 -21.27 -8.65 19.51
CA LYS A 222 -21.91 -8.58 20.82
C LYS A 222 -23.20 -9.37 20.81
N GLN A 223 -23.49 -10.08 21.90
CA GLN A 223 -24.71 -10.87 22.06
C GLN A 223 -25.72 -10.16 22.95
N LEU A 224 -27.00 -10.37 22.67
CA LEU A 224 -28.14 -9.95 23.46
C LEU A 224 -29.17 -11.06 23.50
N THR A 225 -29.48 -11.56 24.69
CA THR A 225 -30.53 -12.55 24.89
C THR A 225 -31.86 -11.84 25.19
N VAL A 226 -32.86 -12.15 24.39
CA VAL A 226 -34.25 -11.73 24.60
C VAL A 226 -34.98 -12.90 25.24
N GLU A 227 -35.38 -12.71 26.49
CA GLU A 227 -36.13 -13.72 27.23
C GLU A 227 -37.61 -13.69 26.88
N VAL A 228 -38.17 -14.85 26.57
CA VAL A 228 -39.59 -15.09 26.39
C VAL A 228 -40.03 -16.11 27.40
N PRO A 229 -40.85 -15.70 28.42
CA PRO A 229 -41.34 -16.63 29.42
C PRO A 229 -42.13 -17.78 28.75
N LYS A 230 -41.92 -19.01 29.24
CA LYS A 230 -42.77 -20.13 28.86
C LYS A 230 -44.12 -19.97 29.59
N ASN A 231 -45.21 -19.85 28.86
CA ASN A 231 -46.57 -19.95 29.39
C ASN A 231 -46.85 -21.36 29.89
#